data_78079faae7bacbfe6ee1bf44527dca38
#
_entry.id   78079faae7bacbfe6ee1bf44527dca38
#
_cell.length_a   1.000
_cell.length_b   1.000
_cell.length_c   1.000
_cell.angle_alpha   90.00
_cell.angle_beta   90.00
_cell.angle_gamma   90.00
#
_symmetry.space_group_name_H-M   'P 1'
#
loop_
_entity.id
_entity.type
_entity.pdbx_description
1 polymer ?
#
loop_
_entity_poly.entity_id
_entity_poly.type
_entity_poly.pdbx_seq_one_letter_code
_entity_poly.pdbx_strand_id
1 'polypeptide(L)'
;MMERISGTSPYQSPTDMGVNMAGNAIVDDDAVRDAAKMEIVRRYFQTAVEVKRSGVGQERMERLELLMNQAGVNAGLSPARSAALLKEETTGGPAGAMVLPDGTVVTGKTSTLLGAASSLLMNALKGVAGVDDDIDVISDEAITPICRLKTDQLHSRNPRLHSDETLIALSISSATDPLAKKLIDHVNDLRGCDAF
;
A
#
# COMPACT_ATOMS: atom_id res chain seq x y z
N MET A 1 -15.64 -35.65 -12.94
CA MET A 1 -17.01 -36.24 -12.83
C MET A 1 -18.07 -35.27 -13.36
N MET A 2 -18.06 -34.01 -12.92
CA MET A 2 -19.01 -32.98 -13.40
C MET A 2 -18.85 -32.66 -14.90
N GLU A 3 -17.63 -32.57 -15.40
CA GLU A 3 -17.34 -32.32 -16.82
C GLU A 3 -17.92 -33.39 -17.76
N ARG A 4 -18.02 -34.64 -17.27
CA ARG A 4 -18.67 -35.75 -18.01
C ARG A 4 -20.20 -35.65 -18.07
N ILE A 5 -20.79 -34.89 -17.17
CA ILE A 5 -22.25 -34.71 -17.08
C ILE A 5 -22.71 -33.50 -17.87
N SER A 6 -21.97 -32.41 -17.81
CA SER A 6 -22.33 -31.12 -18.43
C SER A 6 -21.70 -30.90 -19.81
N GLY A 7 -20.71 -31.71 -20.20
CA GLY A 7 -19.95 -31.52 -21.45
C GLY A 7 -19.04 -30.32 -21.50
N THR A 8 -19.03 -29.51 -20.44
CA THR A 8 -18.17 -28.34 -20.28
C THR A 8 -17.57 -28.33 -18.88
N SER A 9 -16.33 -27.88 -18.73
CA SER A 9 -15.75 -27.69 -17.39
C SER A 9 -16.53 -26.61 -16.65
N PRO A 10 -17.10 -26.89 -15.46
CA PRO A 10 -17.71 -25.86 -14.63
C PRO A 10 -16.66 -24.91 -14.00
N TYR A 11 -15.38 -25.25 -14.10
CA TYR A 11 -14.27 -24.48 -13.52
C TYR A 11 -13.51 -23.77 -14.63
N GLN A 12 -13.95 -22.59 -14.99
CA GLN A 12 -13.33 -21.80 -16.06
C GLN A 12 -12.22 -20.86 -15.57
N SER A 13 -12.12 -20.64 -14.26
CA SER A 13 -11.08 -19.81 -13.67
C SER A 13 -10.68 -20.29 -12.27
N PRO A 14 -9.50 -19.92 -11.77
CA PRO A 14 -9.10 -20.16 -10.37
C PRO A 14 -10.10 -19.59 -9.34
N THR A 15 -10.83 -18.55 -9.71
CA THR A 15 -11.88 -17.92 -8.92
C THR A 15 -13.07 -18.83 -8.70
N ASP A 16 -13.49 -19.56 -9.74
CA ASP A 16 -14.62 -20.47 -9.66
C ASP A 16 -14.35 -21.61 -8.66
N MET A 17 -13.11 -22.04 -8.54
CA MET A 17 -12.73 -23.09 -7.59
C MET A 17 -12.67 -22.61 -6.13
N GLY A 18 -12.21 -21.37 -5.90
CA GLY A 18 -11.98 -20.87 -4.53
C GLY A 18 -13.22 -20.30 -3.87
N VAL A 19 -14.00 -19.55 -4.63
CA VAL A 19 -15.07 -18.70 -4.09
C VAL A 19 -16.44 -19.37 -4.26
N ASN A 20 -16.72 -20.00 -5.40
CA ASN A 20 -18.00 -20.67 -5.62
C ASN A 20 -18.16 -21.94 -4.77
N MET A 21 -17.06 -22.57 -4.34
CA MET A 21 -17.13 -23.68 -3.39
C MET A 21 -17.36 -23.23 -1.94
N ALA A 22 -17.05 -21.99 -1.60
CA ALA A 22 -17.20 -21.48 -0.24
C ALA A 22 -18.59 -20.91 0.03
N GLY A 23 -19.46 -20.74 -1.00
CA GLY A 23 -20.63 -20.03 -0.67
C GLY A 23 -21.84 -19.95 -1.53
N ASN A 24 -22.89 -20.17 -0.86
CA ASN A 24 -24.25 -19.87 -1.25
C ASN A 24 -24.58 -18.38 -1.25
N ALA A 25 -23.58 -17.50 -1.06
CA ALA A 25 -23.81 -16.08 -0.81
C ALA A 25 -23.19 -15.12 -1.85
N ILE A 26 -22.55 -15.65 -2.90
CA ILE A 26 -21.98 -14.78 -3.95
C ILE A 26 -23.08 -14.57 -5.00
N VAL A 27 -23.53 -13.35 -5.07
CA VAL A 27 -24.59 -12.91 -5.99
C VAL A 27 -24.03 -12.09 -7.16
N ASP A 28 -22.72 -11.78 -7.15
CA ASP A 28 -22.03 -10.99 -8.17
C ASP A 28 -20.73 -11.68 -8.60
N ASP A 29 -20.81 -12.48 -9.66
CA ASP A 29 -19.66 -13.20 -10.21
C ASP A 29 -18.61 -12.27 -10.82
N ASP A 30 -19.01 -11.11 -11.32
CA ASP A 30 -18.07 -10.16 -11.91
C ASP A 30 -17.24 -9.47 -10.81
N ALA A 31 -17.86 -9.07 -9.71
CA ALA A 31 -17.14 -8.54 -8.55
C ALA A 31 -16.12 -9.55 -7.99
N VAL A 32 -16.50 -10.82 -7.95
CA VAL A 32 -15.61 -11.92 -7.53
C VAL A 32 -14.42 -12.09 -8.47
N ARG A 33 -14.66 -12.06 -9.78
CA ARG A 33 -13.60 -12.16 -10.78
C ARG A 33 -12.64 -10.99 -10.68
N ASP A 34 -13.15 -9.78 -10.50
CA ASP A 34 -12.33 -8.58 -10.38
C ASP A 34 -11.52 -8.59 -9.09
N ALA A 35 -12.10 -9.01 -7.97
CA ALA A 35 -11.38 -9.21 -6.72
C ALA A 35 -10.26 -10.26 -6.87
N ALA A 36 -10.49 -11.35 -7.59
CA ALA A 36 -9.46 -12.36 -7.84
C ALA A 36 -8.33 -11.84 -8.73
N LYS A 37 -8.64 -11.06 -9.76
CA LYS A 37 -7.62 -10.40 -10.60
C LYS A 37 -6.76 -9.45 -9.79
N MET A 38 -7.39 -8.65 -8.93
CA MET A 38 -6.67 -7.76 -8.00
C MET A 38 -5.77 -8.54 -7.05
N GLU A 39 -6.24 -9.66 -6.49
CA GLU A 39 -5.45 -10.51 -5.59
C GLU A 39 -4.23 -11.11 -6.30
N ILE A 40 -4.34 -11.52 -7.57
CA ILE A 40 -3.21 -12.00 -8.36
C ILE A 40 -2.15 -10.90 -8.49
N VAL A 41 -2.55 -9.68 -8.82
CA VAL A 41 -1.64 -8.53 -8.94
C VAL A 41 -1.02 -8.16 -7.60
N ARG A 42 -1.79 -8.19 -6.52
CA ARG A 42 -1.31 -7.95 -5.16
C ARG A 42 -0.21 -8.95 -4.77
N ARG A 43 -0.44 -10.24 -4.99
CA ARG A 43 0.55 -11.31 -4.74
C ARG A 43 1.80 -11.15 -5.59
N TYR A 44 1.65 -10.73 -6.84
CA TYR A 44 2.78 -10.43 -7.70
C TYR A 44 3.69 -9.35 -7.07
N PHE A 45 3.13 -8.21 -6.63
CA PHE A 45 3.91 -7.17 -6.01
C PHE A 45 4.55 -7.60 -4.68
N GLN A 46 3.83 -8.33 -3.83
CA GLN A 46 4.40 -8.86 -2.59
C GLN A 46 5.58 -9.78 -2.88
N THR A 47 5.45 -10.68 -3.85
CA THR A 47 6.53 -11.59 -4.24
C THR A 47 7.69 -10.83 -4.87
N ALA A 48 7.44 -9.81 -5.69
CA ALA A 48 8.48 -8.96 -6.28
C ALA A 48 9.32 -8.26 -5.20
N VAL A 49 8.67 -7.75 -4.15
CA VAL A 49 9.34 -7.16 -2.98
C VAL A 49 10.17 -8.21 -2.23
N GLU A 50 9.64 -9.42 -2.02
CA GLU A 50 10.34 -10.52 -1.38
C GLU A 50 11.60 -10.92 -2.16
N VAL A 51 11.47 -11.11 -3.47
CA VAL A 51 12.58 -11.40 -4.37
C VAL A 51 13.64 -10.31 -4.33
N LYS A 52 13.23 -9.04 -4.38
CA LYS A 52 14.16 -7.91 -4.33
C LYS A 52 14.93 -7.81 -3.01
N ARG A 53 14.28 -8.16 -1.90
CA ARG A 53 14.89 -8.08 -0.56
C ARG A 53 15.78 -9.27 -0.21
N SER A 54 15.36 -10.47 -0.58
CA SER A 54 15.98 -11.71 -0.12
C SER A 54 16.62 -12.55 -1.24
N GLY A 55 16.32 -12.25 -2.50
CA GLY A 55 16.69 -13.07 -3.64
C GLY A 55 15.91 -14.39 -3.75
N VAL A 56 14.94 -14.60 -2.83
CA VAL A 56 14.15 -15.85 -2.75
C VAL A 56 12.75 -15.62 -3.32
N GLY A 57 12.20 -16.62 -4.02
CA GLY A 57 10.84 -16.57 -4.54
C GLY A 57 10.72 -16.38 -6.04
N GLN A 58 11.81 -16.47 -6.80
CA GLN A 58 11.83 -16.29 -8.25
C GLN A 58 10.85 -17.23 -8.97
N GLU A 59 10.81 -18.52 -8.60
CA GLU A 59 9.85 -19.46 -9.19
C GLU A 59 8.38 -19.08 -8.90
N ARG A 60 8.10 -18.50 -7.72
CA ARG A 60 6.76 -18.00 -7.38
C ARG A 60 6.41 -16.81 -8.24
N MET A 61 7.35 -15.91 -8.48
CA MET A 61 7.17 -14.74 -9.34
C MET A 61 6.84 -15.16 -10.77
N GLU A 62 7.59 -16.10 -11.35
CA GLU A 62 7.33 -16.64 -12.69
C GLU A 62 5.96 -17.30 -12.81
N ARG A 63 5.54 -18.06 -11.78
CA ARG A 63 4.19 -18.63 -11.73
C ARG A 63 3.09 -17.57 -11.68
N LEU A 64 3.32 -16.48 -10.92
CA LEU A 64 2.37 -15.37 -10.85
C LEU A 64 2.30 -14.59 -12.16
N GLU A 65 3.42 -14.39 -12.85
CA GLU A 65 3.45 -13.79 -14.19
C GLU A 65 2.65 -14.64 -15.20
N LEU A 66 2.83 -15.96 -15.17
CA LEU A 66 2.05 -16.86 -16.00
C LEU A 66 0.54 -16.77 -15.67
N LEU A 67 0.19 -16.72 -14.38
CA LEU A 67 -1.18 -16.58 -13.92
C LEU A 67 -1.78 -15.23 -14.34
N MET A 68 -1.02 -14.14 -14.25
CA MET A 68 -1.43 -12.82 -14.74
C MET A 68 -1.74 -12.85 -16.24
N ASN A 69 -0.88 -13.49 -17.03
CA ASN A 69 -1.08 -13.65 -18.47
C ASN A 69 -2.35 -14.48 -18.78
N GLN A 70 -2.57 -15.57 -18.05
CA GLN A 70 -3.78 -16.40 -18.21
C GLN A 70 -5.06 -15.66 -17.81
N ALA A 71 -5.00 -14.84 -16.75
CA ALA A 71 -6.13 -14.03 -16.30
C ALA A 71 -6.34 -12.76 -17.14
N GLY A 72 -5.44 -12.45 -18.09
CA GLY A 72 -5.51 -11.25 -18.91
C GLY A 72 -5.32 -9.97 -18.13
N VAL A 73 -4.53 -10.01 -17.05
CA VAL A 73 -4.26 -8.85 -16.18
C VAL A 73 -2.79 -8.46 -16.20
N ASN A 74 -2.51 -7.23 -15.85
CA ASN A 74 -1.16 -6.70 -15.73
C ASN A 74 -1.01 -5.83 -14.45
N ALA A 75 0.21 -5.44 -14.16
CA ALA A 75 0.53 -4.63 -12.99
C ALA A 75 -0.21 -3.28 -12.93
N GLY A 76 -0.68 -2.76 -14.08
CA GLY A 76 -1.46 -1.52 -14.15
C GLY A 76 -2.85 -1.61 -13.53
N LEU A 77 -3.34 -2.82 -13.23
CA LEU A 77 -4.60 -3.01 -12.53
C LEU A 77 -4.56 -2.49 -11.07
N SER A 78 -3.36 -2.38 -10.46
CA SER A 78 -3.22 -1.85 -9.10
C SER A 78 -3.52 -0.35 -9.06
N PRO A 79 -4.55 0.11 -8.32
CA PRO A 79 -4.87 1.52 -8.17
C PRO A 79 -3.74 2.29 -7.48
N ALA A 80 -3.10 1.69 -6.47
CA ALA A 80 -1.96 2.29 -5.78
C ALA A 80 -0.80 2.56 -6.76
N ARG A 81 -0.43 1.56 -7.59
CA ARG A 81 0.62 1.74 -8.60
C ARG A 81 0.30 2.87 -9.57
N SER A 82 -0.90 2.88 -10.12
CA SER A 82 -1.31 3.88 -11.11
C SER A 82 -1.30 5.29 -10.53
N ALA A 83 -1.81 5.45 -9.30
CA ALA A 83 -1.80 6.73 -8.60
C ALA A 83 -0.39 7.20 -8.22
N ALA A 84 0.49 6.30 -7.79
CA ALA A 84 1.88 6.63 -7.46
C ALA A 84 2.65 7.12 -8.68
N LEU A 85 2.55 6.41 -9.82
CA LEU A 85 3.22 6.80 -11.06
C LEU A 85 2.70 8.13 -11.61
N LEU A 86 1.39 8.36 -11.57
CA LEU A 86 0.80 9.64 -11.96
C LEU A 86 1.30 10.77 -11.05
N LYS A 87 1.41 10.51 -9.74
CA LYS A 87 1.92 11.51 -8.80
C LYS A 87 3.40 11.80 -9.04
N GLU A 88 4.22 10.78 -9.30
CA GLU A 88 5.63 10.93 -9.66
C GLU A 88 5.80 11.77 -10.93
N GLU A 89 5.05 11.46 -11.98
CA GLU A 89 5.07 12.20 -13.25
C GLU A 89 4.69 13.67 -13.06
N THR A 90 3.63 13.95 -12.31
CA THR A 90 3.14 15.31 -12.09
C THR A 90 4.02 16.14 -11.17
N THR A 91 4.77 15.52 -10.28
CA THR A 91 5.61 16.23 -9.28
C THR A 91 7.09 16.21 -9.62
N GLY A 92 7.51 15.38 -10.58
CA GLY A 92 8.90 15.25 -11.02
C GLY A 92 9.83 14.63 -9.98
N GLY A 93 9.30 13.90 -8.98
CA GLY A 93 10.08 13.29 -7.91
C GLY A 93 9.39 12.07 -7.31
N PRO A 94 10.12 11.28 -6.51
CA PRO A 94 9.60 10.05 -5.93
C PRO A 94 8.28 10.26 -5.22
N ALA A 95 7.30 9.41 -5.52
CA ALA A 95 5.98 9.42 -4.92
C ALA A 95 5.55 7.99 -4.58
N GLY A 96 4.53 7.86 -3.75
CA GLY A 96 3.88 6.60 -3.43
C GLY A 96 2.38 6.79 -3.32
N ALA A 97 1.64 5.69 -3.30
CA ALA A 97 0.21 5.68 -3.06
C ALA A 97 -0.20 4.48 -2.22
N MET A 98 -1.34 4.59 -1.55
CA MET A 98 -1.93 3.54 -0.72
C MET A 98 -3.43 3.51 -0.92
N VAL A 99 -4.00 2.32 -0.96
CA VAL A 99 -5.45 2.11 -0.93
C VAL A 99 -5.86 1.95 0.53
N LEU A 100 -6.67 2.86 1.03
CA LEU A 100 -7.20 2.82 2.40
C LEU A 100 -8.28 1.75 2.55
N PRO A 101 -8.68 1.38 3.79
CA PRO A 101 -9.69 0.35 4.05
C PRO A 101 -11.06 0.64 3.41
N ASP A 102 -11.40 1.90 3.20
CA ASP A 102 -12.64 2.34 2.54
C ASP A 102 -12.54 2.37 1.00
N GLY A 103 -11.38 1.97 0.43
CA GLY A 103 -11.11 2.01 -1.00
C GLY A 103 -10.58 3.35 -1.52
N THR A 104 -10.48 4.38 -0.69
CA THR A 104 -9.90 5.67 -1.08
C THR A 104 -8.40 5.50 -1.38
N VAL A 105 -7.93 6.13 -2.45
CA VAL A 105 -6.50 6.13 -2.80
C VAL A 105 -5.87 7.44 -2.35
N VAL A 106 -4.91 7.34 -1.45
CA VAL A 106 -4.09 8.47 -1.01
C VAL A 106 -2.71 8.41 -1.62
N THR A 107 -2.09 9.56 -1.84
CA THR A 107 -0.74 9.67 -2.40
C THR A 107 0.17 10.46 -1.47
N GLY A 108 1.48 10.17 -1.55
CA GLY A 108 2.52 10.96 -0.89
C GLY A 108 3.66 11.22 -1.84
N LYS A 109 4.29 12.38 -1.75
CA LYS A 109 5.49 12.74 -2.52
C LYS A 109 6.62 13.16 -1.59
N THR A 110 7.84 13.06 -2.08
CA THR A 110 8.99 13.62 -1.37
C THR A 110 8.80 15.13 -1.15
N SER A 111 8.98 15.56 0.08
CA SER A 111 8.99 16.97 0.49
C SER A 111 10.37 17.38 1.02
N THR A 112 10.48 18.58 1.54
CA THR A 112 11.71 19.07 2.19
C THR A 112 12.01 18.31 3.49
N LEU A 113 10.97 17.91 4.23
CA LEU A 113 11.06 17.27 5.54
C LEU A 113 10.87 15.75 5.50
N LEU A 114 10.04 15.25 4.59
CA LEU A 114 9.61 13.85 4.56
C LEU A 114 10.02 13.18 3.24
N GLY A 115 10.45 11.92 3.31
CA GLY A 115 10.55 11.06 2.14
C GLY A 115 9.16 10.69 1.60
N ALA A 116 9.07 10.19 0.37
CA ALA A 116 7.80 9.82 -0.26
C ALA A 116 6.97 8.84 0.59
N ALA A 117 7.61 7.80 1.12
CA ALA A 117 6.95 6.82 1.99
C ALA A 117 6.44 7.44 3.30
N SER A 118 7.19 8.37 3.87
CA SER A 118 6.81 9.10 5.10
C SER A 118 5.64 10.03 4.86
N SER A 119 5.67 10.78 3.75
CA SER A 119 4.55 11.64 3.35
C SER A 119 3.30 10.82 3.05
N LEU A 120 3.45 9.68 2.36
CA LEU A 120 2.34 8.76 2.12
C LEU A 120 1.73 8.23 3.44
N LEU A 121 2.60 7.80 4.37
CA LEU A 121 2.16 7.32 5.68
C LEU A 121 1.36 8.38 6.44
N MET A 122 1.84 9.62 6.46
CA MET A 122 1.13 10.73 7.12
C MET A 122 -0.21 11.02 6.47
N ASN A 123 -0.27 11.09 5.14
CA ASN A 123 -1.52 11.31 4.41
C ASN A 123 -2.50 10.15 4.60
N ALA A 124 -2.01 8.91 4.63
CA ALA A 124 -2.84 7.74 4.92
C ALA A 124 -3.43 7.78 6.34
N LEU A 125 -2.61 8.13 7.34
CA LEU A 125 -3.08 8.29 8.72
C LEU A 125 -4.11 9.40 8.86
N LYS A 126 -3.89 10.55 8.19
CA LYS A 126 -4.88 11.63 8.15
C LYS A 126 -6.19 11.16 7.51
N GLY A 127 -6.10 10.43 6.38
CA GLY A 127 -7.27 9.88 5.68
C GLY A 127 -8.11 8.97 6.57
N VAL A 128 -7.51 7.96 7.22
CA VAL A 128 -8.27 7.04 8.11
C VAL A 128 -8.75 7.71 9.39
N ALA A 129 -8.01 8.71 9.90
CA ALA A 129 -8.39 9.46 11.08
C ALA A 129 -9.42 10.59 10.78
N GLY A 130 -9.72 10.89 9.52
CA GLY A 130 -10.58 12.01 9.15
C GLY A 130 -10.01 13.35 9.61
N VAL A 131 -8.74 13.59 9.33
CA VAL A 131 -8.02 14.84 9.59
C VAL A 131 -7.63 15.47 8.26
N ASP A 132 -7.88 16.77 8.10
CA ASP A 132 -7.57 17.49 6.87
C ASP A 132 -6.08 17.45 6.52
N ASP A 133 -5.78 17.35 5.24
CA ASP A 133 -4.40 17.27 4.73
C ASP A 133 -3.56 18.50 5.07
N ASP A 134 -4.19 19.68 5.17
CA ASP A 134 -3.53 20.96 5.42
C ASP A 134 -3.11 21.16 6.89
N ILE A 135 -3.51 20.25 7.80
CA ILE A 135 -3.18 20.36 9.22
C ILE A 135 -1.81 19.72 9.48
N ASP A 136 -0.86 20.50 9.98
CA ASP A 136 0.41 19.98 10.48
C ASP A 136 0.22 19.35 11.86
N VAL A 137 0.54 18.05 11.97
CA VAL A 137 0.34 17.26 13.20
C VAL A 137 1.63 16.82 13.88
N ILE A 138 2.78 17.10 13.27
CA ILE A 138 4.09 16.85 13.88
C ILE A 138 4.70 18.20 14.22
N SER A 139 5.00 18.42 15.49
CA SER A 139 5.58 19.68 15.93
C SER A 139 7.05 19.85 15.53
N ASP A 140 7.47 21.09 15.34
CA ASP A 140 8.87 21.43 15.04
C ASP A 140 9.81 20.99 16.17
N GLU A 141 9.33 21.01 17.42
CA GLU A 141 10.08 20.55 18.59
C GLU A 141 10.37 19.05 18.52
N ALA A 142 9.51 18.26 17.86
CA ALA A 142 9.73 16.83 17.64
C ALA A 142 10.64 16.57 16.43
N ILE A 143 10.46 17.31 15.34
CA ILE A 143 11.22 17.13 14.08
C ILE A 143 12.68 17.57 14.22
N THR A 144 12.90 18.76 14.77
CA THR A 144 14.23 19.41 14.77
C THR A 144 15.31 18.57 15.45
N PRO A 145 15.10 17.98 16.64
CA PRO A 145 16.12 17.14 17.29
C PRO A 145 16.46 15.88 16.46
N ILE A 146 15.47 15.27 15.82
CA ILE A 146 15.68 14.08 14.99
C ILE A 146 16.51 14.43 13.76
N CYS A 147 16.18 15.53 13.07
CA CYS A 147 16.94 16.00 11.92
C CYS A 147 18.41 16.33 12.30
N ARG A 148 18.63 17.03 13.41
CA ARG A 148 19.97 17.36 13.91
C ARG A 148 20.77 16.12 14.30
N LEU A 149 20.17 15.18 15.01
CA LEU A 149 20.82 13.90 15.30
C LEU A 149 21.28 13.21 14.02
N LYS A 150 20.40 13.16 13.03
CA LYS A 150 20.64 12.51 11.75
C LYS A 150 21.74 13.17 10.93
N THR A 151 21.73 14.50 10.82
CA THR A 151 22.70 15.24 9.99
C THR A 151 24.00 15.53 10.72
N ASP A 152 23.92 16.01 11.96
CA ASP A 152 25.09 16.55 12.67
C ASP A 152 25.88 15.45 13.40
N GLN A 153 25.21 14.46 13.95
CA GLN A 153 25.84 13.41 14.74
C GLN A 153 26.08 12.13 13.91
N LEU A 154 25.08 11.70 13.11
CA LEU A 154 25.18 10.50 12.31
C LEU A 154 25.69 10.75 10.89
N HIS A 155 25.97 12.02 10.55
CA HIS A 155 26.52 12.46 9.26
C HIS A 155 25.71 11.98 8.05
N SER A 156 24.40 11.82 8.19
CA SER A 156 23.52 11.49 7.08
C SER A 156 23.45 12.66 6.09
N ARG A 157 23.59 12.35 4.80
CA ARG A 157 23.40 13.35 3.73
C ARG A 157 21.93 13.67 3.47
N ASN A 158 21.01 12.82 3.94
CA ASN A 158 19.57 12.98 3.74
C ASN A 158 18.91 13.49 5.04
N PRO A 159 18.51 14.78 5.10
CA PRO A 159 17.84 15.33 6.27
C PRO A 159 16.39 14.88 6.43
N ARG A 160 15.77 14.33 5.36
CA ARG A 160 14.36 13.95 5.37
C ARG A 160 14.11 12.79 6.31
N LEU A 161 13.00 12.86 7.02
CA LEU A 161 12.58 11.77 7.90
C LEU A 161 12.11 10.55 7.08
N HIS A 162 12.51 9.37 7.51
CA HIS A 162 12.01 8.09 7.06
C HIS A 162 10.75 7.73 7.84
N SER A 163 10.06 6.66 7.44
CA SER A 163 8.76 6.31 8.02
C SER A 163 8.80 6.03 9.52
N ASP A 164 9.85 5.35 10.00
CA ASP A 164 10.10 5.07 11.41
C ASP A 164 10.41 6.35 12.20
N GLU A 165 11.28 7.22 11.67
CA GLU A 165 11.59 8.53 12.25
C GLU A 165 10.34 9.42 12.33
N THR A 166 9.49 9.36 11.30
CA THR A 166 8.21 10.10 11.25
C THR A 166 7.24 9.60 12.32
N LEU A 167 7.13 8.28 12.51
CA LEU A 167 6.29 7.71 13.56
C LEU A 167 6.81 8.05 14.96
N ILE A 168 8.13 8.10 15.16
CA ILE A 168 8.73 8.56 16.41
C ILE A 168 8.38 10.03 16.66
N ALA A 169 8.54 10.90 15.66
CA ALA A 169 8.18 12.32 15.77
C ALA A 169 6.69 12.51 16.06
N LEU A 170 5.81 11.76 15.38
CA LEU A 170 4.38 11.77 15.62
C LEU A 170 4.04 11.29 17.04
N SER A 171 4.72 10.24 17.52
CA SER A 171 4.55 9.73 18.88
C SER A 171 4.95 10.77 19.94
N ILE A 172 6.04 11.52 19.72
CA ILE A 172 6.44 12.60 20.60
C ILE A 172 5.38 13.71 20.59
N SER A 173 4.93 14.15 19.41
CA SER A 173 3.89 15.17 19.27
C SER A 173 2.57 14.76 19.92
N SER A 174 2.23 13.47 19.91
CA SER A 174 1.01 12.93 20.50
C SER A 174 0.90 13.13 22.02
N ALA A 175 2.01 13.41 22.69
CA ALA A 175 2.02 13.71 24.13
C ALA A 175 1.32 15.03 24.48
N THR A 176 1.27 15.98 23.54
CA THR A 176 0.74 17.33 23.76
C THR A 176 -0.34 17.72 22.75
N ASP A 177 -0.38 17.09 21.59
CA ASP A 177 -1.34 17.36 20.52
C ASP A 177 -2.38 16.24 20.39
N PRO A 178 -3.68 16.52 20.64
CA PRO A 178 -4.76 15.54 20.48
C PRO A 178 -4.93 15.02 19.06
N LEU A 179 -4.59 15.81 18.00
CA LEU A 179 -4.66 15.36 16.62
C LEU A 179 -3.54 14.36 16.31
N ALA A 180 -2.31 14.64 16.76
CA ALA A 180 -1.21 13.70 16.66
C ALA A 180 -1.53 12.39 17.38
N LYS A 181 -2.16 12.48 18.56
CA LYS A 181 -2.66 11.31 19.31
C LYS A 181 -3.69 10.53 18.50
N LYS A 182 -4.67 11.21 17.90
CA LYS A 182 -5.67 10.58 17.05
C LYS A 182 -5.01 9.79 15.90
N LEU A 183 -4.01 10.35 15.23
CA LEU A 183 -3.30 9.66 14.15
C LEU A 183 -2.57 8.40 14.64
N ILE A 184 -1.88 8.47 15.78
CA ILE A 184 -1.19 7.33 16.39
C ILE A 184 -2.17 6.19 16.69
N ASP A 185 -3.34 6.51 17.22
CA ASP A 185 -4.36 5.51 17.56
C ASP A 185 -4.87 4.75 16.32
N HIS A 186 -4.76 5.36 15.11
CA HIS A 186 -5.15 4.76 13.82
C HIS A 186 -4.02 4.06 13.04
N VAL A 187 -2.81 3.96 13.57
CA VAL A 187 -1.68 3.30 12.85
C VAL A 187 -2.00 1.86 12.47
N ASN A 188 -2.72 1.13 13.33
CA ASN A 188 -3.08 -0.27 13.06
C ASN A 188 -4.13 -0.43 11.96
N ASP A 189 -4.91 0.60 11.65
CA ASP A 189 -5.94 0.57 10.61
C ASP A 189 -5.35 0.52 9.21
N LEU A 190 -4.09 0.91 9.06
CA LEU A 190 -3.34 0.78 7.80
C LEU A 190 -2.76 -0.62 7.57
N ARG A 191 -2.93 -1.54 8.54
CA ARG A 191 -2.38 -2.88 8.42
C ARG A 191 -3.09 -3.65 7.30
N GLY A 192 -2.32 -4.15 6.34
CA GLY A 192 -2.84 -4.91 5.20
C GLY A 192 -3.31 -4.04 4.03
N CYS A 193 -3.20 -2.72 4.12
CA CYS A 193 -3.44 -1.84 2.99
C CYS A 193 -2.41 -2.06 1.88
N ASP A 194 -2.86 -2.00 0.64
CA ASP A 194 -1.99 -2.10 -0.53
C ASP A 194 -1.31 -0.75 -0.78
N ALA A 195 0.02 -0.76 -0.83
CA ALA A 195 0.84 0.42 -1.10
C ALA A 195 1.85 0.16 -2.23
N PHE A 196 2.19 1.22 -2.95
CA PHE A 196 3.18 1.21 -4.03
C PHE A 196 4.08 2.44 -3.90
#